data_97f1ef750c42145a7f7a3e3633d24bf8
#
_entry.id   97f1ef750c42145a7f7a3e3633d24bf8
#
_cell.length_a   1.000
_cell.length_b   1.000
_cell.length_c   1.000
_cell.angle_alpha   90.00
_cell.angle_beta   90.00
_cell.angle_gamma   90.00
#
_symmetry.space_group_name_H-M   'P 1'
#
loop_
_entity.id
_entity.type
_entity.pdbx_description
1 polymer ?
#
loop_
_entity_poly.entity_id
_entity_poly.type
_entity_poly.pdbx_seq_one_letter_code
_entity_poly.pdbx_strand_id
1 'polypeptide(L)'
;LFRSNIKSSYGFEKGKQPSYWGFLLWIVAISLLWPLGVWFLVEPFILEFADDWAEKQAPRDASKPFQVKPGHLIKACTLQEIEAEAMVHDPLGFVPNKPFGHLNGLWVAFRDELAEDARLWSFKAQWGTTEWNQAVLEGYVVSDGKTIGPHVVVKRRAVSTS
;
A
#
# COMPACT_ATOMS: atom_id res chain seq x y z
N LEU A 1 26.16 17.36 83.12
CA LEU A 1 26.57 18.60 82.44
C LEU A 1 27.45 18.27 81.23
N PHE A 2 26.88 17.99 80.08
CA PHE A 2 27.60 18.01 78.79
C PHE A 2 26.67 18.55 77.74
N ARG A 3 26.88 19.77 77.33
CA ARG A 3 26.18 20.47 76.29
C ARG A 3 27.04 20.37 75.05
N SER A 4 26.76 19.45 74.19
CA SER A 4 27.44 19.31 72.88
C SER A 4 26.79 20.26 71.83
N ASN A 5 27.59 21.23 71.42
CA ASN A 5 27.33 22.16 70.36
C ASN A 5 27.30 21.39 68.97
N ILE A 6 26.13 21.18 68.43
CA ILE A 6 26.01 20.74 67.01
C ILE A 6 25.86 22.01 66.18
N LYS A 7 26.97 22.47 65.61
CA LYS A 7 26.95 23.46 64.53
C LYS A 7 26.43 22.76 63.24
N SER A 8 25.20 23.01 62.96
CA SER A 8 24.62 22.65 61.62
C SER A 8 25.26 23.55 60.59
N SER A 9 26.20 23.00 59.82
CA SER A 9 26.79 23.64 58.65
C SER A 9 26.01 23.22 57.40
N TYR A 10 24.81 23.73 57.26
CA TYR A 10 24.13 23.68 55.96
C TYR A 10 24.46 24.95 55.16
N GLY A 11 25.58 24.94 54.48
CA GLY A 11 25.89 25.90 53.42
C GLY A 11 24.94 25.66 52.27
N PHE A 12 23.86 26.42 52.23
CA PHE A 12 23.01 26.48 51.07
C PHE A 12 23.76 27.26 49.99
N GLU A 13 24.48 26.55 49.09
CA GLU A 13 25.02 27.17 47.89
C GLU A 13 23.85 27.75 47.11
N LYS A 14 23.84 29.06 46.97
CA LYS A 14 22.93 29.76 46.07
C LYS A 14 23.15 29.23 44.65
N GLY A 15 22.39 28.22 44.26
CA GLY A 15 22.40 27.67 42.90
C GLY A 15 22.18 28.81 41.90
N LYS A 16 23.10 28.93 40.96
CA LYS A 16 22.95 29.77 39.79
C LYS A 16 21.58 29.52 39.19
N GLN A 17 20.72 30.53 39.23
CA GLN A 17 19.42 30.44 38.53
C GLN A 17 19.71 30.18 37.06
N PRO A 18 19.09 29.16 36.44
CA PRO A 18 19.26 28.93 35.04
C PRO A 18 18.80 30.18 34.28
N SER A 19 19.68 30.71 33.43
CA SER A 19 19.39 31.86 32.63
C SER A 19 18.12 31.57 31.80
N TYR A 20 17.13 32.44 31.87
CA TYR A 20 15.88 32.34 31.07
C TYR A 20 16.17 32.16 29.56
N TRP A 21 17.26 32.72 29.08
CA TRP A 21 17.73 32.57 27.73
C TRP A 21 18.16 31.13 27.39
N GLY A 22 18.79 30.43 28.32
CA GLY A 22 19.16 29.02 28.18
C GLY A 22 17.94 28.12 28.10
N PHE A 23 16.91 28.40 28.89
CA PHE A 23 15.65 27.67 28.90
C PHE A 23 14.87 27.88 27.58
N LEU A 24 14.79 29.12 27.08
CA LEU A 24 14.17 29.46 25.81
C LEU A 24 14.88 28.80 24.64
N LEU A 25 16.22 28.83 24.58
CA LEU A 25 16.99 28.14 23.56
C LEU A 25 16.76 26.64 23.59
N TRP A 26 16.59 26.04 24.75
CA TRP A 26 16.33 24.61 24.92
C TRP A 26 14.94 24.25 24.37
N ILE A 27 13.92 25.06 24.66
CA ILE A 27 12.55 24.88 24.11
C ILE A 27 12.56 24.98 22.57
N VAL A 28 13.24 25.98 22.03
CA VAL A 28 13.35 26.17 20.57
C VAL A 28 14.07 24.99 19.93
N ALA A 29 15.16 24.51 20.52
CA ALA A 29 15.90 23.36 20.01
C ALA A 29 15.04 22.07 20.02
N ILE A 30 14.28 21.83 21.08
CA ILE A 30 13.36 20.69 21.16
C ILE A 30 12.23 20.84 20.13
N SER A 31 11.66 22.03 19.95
CA SER A 31 10.60 22.28 18.98
C SER A 31 11.03 22.10 17.54
N LEU A 32 12.29 22.39 17.22
CA LEU A 32 12.87 22.18 15.88
C LEU A 32 13.26 20.71 15.62
N LEU A 33 13.68 19.99 16.67
CA LEU A 33 14.08 18.58 16.55
C LEU A 33 12.90 17.61 16.70
N TRP A 34 11.79 18.06 17.31
CA TRP A 34 10.60 17.25 17.53
C TRP A 34 10.02 16.63 16.24
N PRO A 35 9.82 17.37 15.13
CA PRO A 35 9.28 16.76 13.90
C PRO A 35 10.22 15.74 13.28
N LEU A 36 11.54 15.93 13.39
CA LEU A 36 12.53 14.97 12.92
C LEU A 36 12.55 13.70 13.81
N GLY A 37 12.47 13.86 15.12
CA GLY A 37 12.42 12.73 16.06
C GLY A 37 11.15 11.91 15.91
N VAL A 38 10.01 12.57 15.71
CA VAL A 38 8.72 11.90 15.46
C VAL A 38 8.75 11.18 14.11
N TRP A 39 9.34 11.78 13.07
CA TRP A 39 9.48 11.14 11.76
C TRP A 39 10.27 9.84 11.85
N PHE A 40 11.42 9.83 12.51
CA PHE A 40 12.24 8.62 12.73
C PHE A 40 11.55 7.53 13.54
N LEU A 41 10.65 7.90 14.46
CA LEU A 41 9.90 6.94 15.26
C LEU A 41 8.67 6.39 14.51
N VAL A 42 8.09 7.19 13.62
CA VAL A 42 6.84 6.85 12.91
C VAL A 42 7.13 6.09 11.61
N GLU A 43 8.26 6.37 10.95
CA GLU A 43 8.62 5.72 9.70
C GLU A 43 8.67 4.18 9.78
N PRO A 44 9.38 3.54 10.75
CA PRO A 44 9.38 2.10 10.88
C PRO A 44 7.99 1.55 11.24
N PHE A 45 7.20 2.31 12.01
CA PHE A 45 5.86 1.90 12.42
C PHE A 45 4.86 1.95 11.27
N ILE A 46 4.97 2.95 10.37
CA ILE A 46 4.14 3.05 9.17
C ILE A 46 4.47 1.91 8.20
N LEU A 47 5.74 1.58 8.01
CA LEU A 47 6.15 0.50 7.12
C LEU A 47 5.68 -0.85 7.65
N GLU A 48 5.87 -1.12 8.94
CA GLU A 48 5.40 -2.36 9.59
C GLU A 48 3.87 -2.47 9.58
N PHE A 49 3.16 -1.36 9.79
CA PHE A 49 1.71 -1.31 9.73
C PHE A 49 1.18 -1.46 8.30
N ALA A 50 1.88 -0.91 7.30
CA ALA A 50 1.54 -1.08 5.89
C ALA A 50 1.73 -2.52 5.43
N ASP A 51 2.80 -3.18 5.86
CA ASP A 51 3.06 -4.59 5.56
C ASP A 51 2.04 -5.51 6.25
N ASP A 52 1.69 -5.26 7.52
CA ASP A 52 0.66 -5.99 8.26
C ASP A 52 -0.74 -5.79 7.63
N TRP A 53 -1.03 -4.59 7.12
CA TRP A 53 -2.26 -4.31 6.37
C TRP A 53 -2.29 -5.01 5.01
N ALA A 54 -1.17 -5.00 4.30
CA ALA A 54 -1.03 -5.69 3.02
C ALA A 54 -1.16 -7.21 3.21
N GLU A 55 -0.57 -7.77 4.26
CA GLU A 55 -0.66 -9.19 4.60
C GLU A 55 -2.08 -9.58 5.06
N LYS A 56 -2.77 -8.74 5.83
CA LYS A 56 -4.17 -8.97 6.23
C LYS A 56 -5.16 -8.83 5.08
N GLN A 57 -4.84 -8.03 4.07
CA GLN A 57 -5.63 -7.92 2.85
C GLN A 57 -5.21 -8.94 1.78
N ALA A 58 -4.04 -9.54 1.89
CA ALA A 58 -3.70 -10.69 1.08
C ALA A 58 -4.70 -11.80 1.40
N PRO A 59 -5.37 -12.39 0.39
CA PRO A 59 -6.29 -13.49 0.65
C PRO A 59 -5.54 -14.58 1.39
N ARG A 60 -6.06 -15.01 2.56
CA ARG A 60 -5.47 -16.04 3.44
C ARG A 60 -5.20 -17.38 2.77
N ASP A 61 -5.53 -17.49 1.51
CA ASP A 61 -5.30 -18.61 0.61
C ASP A 61 -4.15 -18.36 -0.40
N ALA A 62 -3.18 -17.53 -0.06
CA ALA A 62 -2.00 -17.28 -0.88
C ALA A 62 -1.10 -18.52 -1.12
N SER A 63 -1.52 -19.71 -0.68
CA SER A 63 -0.78 -20.95 -0.93
C SER A 63 -0.76 -21.37 -2.41
N LYS A 64 -1.66 -20.84 -3.24
CA LYS A 64 -1.64 -21.06 -4.69
C LYS A 64 -1.97 -19.77 -5.43
N PRO A 65 -0.99 -19.13 -6.05
CA PRO A 65 -1.24 -17.97 -6.90
C PRO A 65 -2.26 -18.34 -8.00
N PHE A 66 -3.18 -17.44 -8.26
CA PHE A 66 -4.13 -17.63 -9.36
C PHE A 66 -3.37 -17.78 -10.68
N GLN A 67 -3.73 -18.78 -11.46
CA GLN A 67 -3.19 -18.98 -12.80
C GLN A 67 -4.33 -19.06 -13.80
N VAL A 68 -4.22 -18.29 -14.87
CA VAL A 68 -5.15 -18.38 -16.00
C VAL A 68 -4.93 -19.71 -16.71
N LYS A 69 -6.01 -20.37 -17.13
CA LYS A 69 -5.98 -21.59 -17.94
C LYS A 69 -6.54 -21.31 -19.33
N PRO A 70 -6.20 -22.09 -20.36
CA PRO A 70 -6.75 -21.89 -21.70
C PRO A 70 -8.28 -21.88 -21.74
N GLY A 71 -8.93 -22.67 -20.92
CA GLY A 71 -10.40 -22.71 -20.82
C GLY A 71 -11.05 -21.46 -20.19
N HIS A 72 -10.27 -20.52 -19.65
CA HIS A 72 -10.77 -19.24 -19.13
C HIS A 72 -10.78 -18.13 -20.19
N LEU A 73 -10.15 -18.35 -21.34
CA LEU A 73 -10.07 -17.37 -22.42
C LEU A 73 -11.45 -17.17 -23.05
N ILE A 74 -11.81 -15.91 -23.32
CA ILE A 74 -13.12 -15.56 -23.92
C ILE A 74 -12.91 -15.03 -25.33
N LYS A 75 -12.19 -13.92 -25.47
CA LYS A 75 -12.07 -13.18 -26.73
C LYS A 75 -10.67 -12.61 -26.87
N ALA A 76 -10.12 -12.67 -28.08
CA ALA A 76 -8.92 -11.91 -28.42
C ALA A 76 -9.27 -10.43 -28.53
N CYS A 77 -8.41 -9.59 -28.00
CA CYS A 77 -8.59 -8.14 -27.92
C CYS A 77 -7.31 -7.43 -28.35
N THR A 78 -7.45 -6.25 -28.90
CA THR A 78 -6.32 -5.36 -29.13
C THR A 78 -6.12 -4.42 -27.94
N LEU A 79 -4.90 -3.93 -27.76
CA LEU A 79 -4.58 -2.97 -26.68
C LEU A 79 -5.49 -1.72 -26.77
N GLN A 80 -5.72 -1.22 -27.99
CA GLN A 80 -6.55 -0.04 -28.24
C GLN A 80 -8.02 -0.27 -27.86
N GLU A 81 -8.57 -1.44 -28.17
CA GLU A 81 -9.95 -1.80 -27.80
C GLU A 81 -10.09 -1.85 -26.28
N ILE A 82 -9.12 -2.47 -25.59
CA ILE A 82 -9.13 -2.59 -24.14
C ILE A 82 -9.07 -1.20 -23.48
N GLU A 83 -8.16 -0.33 -23.91
CA GLU A 83 -8.01 1.00 -23.33
C GLU A 83 -9.22 1.90 -23.62
N ALA A 84 -9.81 1.79 -24.80
CA ALA A 84 -11.03 2.53 -25.15
C ALA A 84 -12.23 2.09 -24.31
N GLU A 85 -12.44 0.78 -24.14
CA GLU A 85 -13.54 0.23 -23.33
C GLU A 85 -13.37 0.52 -21.84
N ALA A 86 -12.12 0.50 -21.34
CA ALA A 86 -11.81 0.69 -19.94
C ALA A 86 -11.63 2.17 -19.54
N MET A 87 -11.85 3.12 -20.44
CA MET A 87 -11.67 4.53 -20.17
C MET A 87 -12.64 5.02 -19.08
N VAL A 88 -12.11 5.54 -17.99
CA VAL A 88 -12.90 6.14 -16.92
C VAL A 88 -12.89 7.64 -17.06
N HIS A 89 -14.08 8.21 -17.17
CA HIS A 89 -14.30 9.65 -17.26
C HIS A 89 -14.70 10.21 -15.90
N ASP A 90 -14.01 11.24 -15.47
CA ASP A 90 -14.45 12.02 -14.30
C ASP A 90 -15.50 13.04 -14.74
N PRO A 91 -16.74 12.94 -14.26
CA PRO A 91 -17.82 13.89 -14.61
C PRO A 91 -17.56 15.30 -14.10
N LEU A 92 -16.68 15.46 -13.11
CA LEU A 92 -16.33 16.75 -12.52
C LEU A 92 -15.06 17.36 -13.14
N GLY A 93 -14.32 16.59 -13.95
CA GLY A 93 -13.12 17.06 -14.64
C GLY A 93 -11.91 17.34 -13.76
N PHE A 94 -11.91 16.90 -12.50
CA PHE A 94 -10.78 17.11 -11.57
C PHE A 94 -9.63 16.15 -11.81
N VAL A 95 -9.92 14.96 -12.37
CA VAL A 95 -8.94 13.91 -12.61
C VAL A 95 -8.84 13.64 -14.11
N PRO A 96 -7.63 13.50 -14.66
CA PRO A 96 -7.47 13.16 -16.07
C PRO A 96 -8.06 11.78 -16.37
N ASN A 97 -8.75 11.67 -17.51
CA ASN A 97 -9.30 10.42 -17.99
C ASN A 97 -8.18 9.39 -18.18
N LYS A 98 -8.33 8.23 -17.56
CA LYS A 98 -7.34 7.15 -17.62
C LYS A 98 -8.02 5.80 -17.78
N PRO A 99 -7.44 4.87 -18.56
CA PRO A 99 -7.90 3.49 -18.60
C PRO A 99 -7.86 2.87 -17.21
N PHE A 100 -8.88 2.12 -16.85
CA PHE A 100 -9.02 1.42 -15.56
C PHE A 100 -9.01 2.29 -14.29
N GLY A 101 -9.03 3.63 -14.41
CA GLY A 101 -9.11 4.53 -13.29
C GLY A 101 -8.02 4.30 -12.23
N HIS A 102 -8.41 3.84 -11.03
CA HIS A 102 -7.47 3.56 -9.92
C HIS A 102 -6.53 2.39 -10.20
N LEU A 103 -6.87 1.46 -11.11
CA LEU A 103 -6.01 0.34 -11.50
C LEU A 103 -5.06 0.71 -12.65
N ASN A 104 -5.03 1.96 -13.10
CA ASN A 104 -4.20 2.40 -14.22
C ASN A 104 -2.71 2.08 -14.00
N GLY A 105 -2.19 2.20 -12.77
CA GLY A 105 -0.80 1.85 -12.47
C GLY A 105 -0.47 0.38 -12.75
N LEU A 106 -1.36 -0.54 -12.38
CA LEU A 106 -1.19 -1.97 -12.67
C LEU A 106 -1.30 -2.25 -14.18
N TRP A 107 -2.20 -1.56 -14.85
CA TRP A 107 -2.35 -1.67 -16.29
C TRP A 107 -1.11 -1.21 -17.05
N VAL A 108 -0.54 -0.06 -16.68
CA VAL A 108 0.68 0.47 -17.30
C VAL A 108 1.85 -0.48 -17.08
N ALA A 109 2.06 -0.98 -15.86
CA ALA A 109 3.10 -1.95 -15.56
C ALA A 109 2.95 -3.22 -16.41
N PHE A 110 1.74 -3.77 -16.50
CA PHE A 110 1.46 -4.92 -17.37
C PHE A 110 1.73 -4.63 -18.85
N ARG A 111 1.29 -3.46 -19.34
CA ARG A 111 1.49 -3.05 -20.74
C ARG A 111 2.98 -2.91 -21.07
N ASP A 112 3.77 -2.35 -20.17
CA ASP A 112 5.19 -2.10 -20.39
C ASP A 112 6.02 -3.41 -20.42
N GLU A 113 5.46 -4.51 -19.90
CA GLU A 113 6.03 -5.87 -19.99
C GLU A 113 5.64 -6.60 -21.29
N LEU A 114 4.74 -6.02 -22.10
CA LEU A 114 4.26 -6.69 -23.33
C LEU A 114 5.30 -6.61 -24.44
N ALA A 115 5.49 -7.72 -25.15
CA ALA A 115 6.20 -7.71 -26.41
C ALA A 115 5.34 -7.02 -27.51
N GLU A 116 5.99 -6.45 -28.52
CA GLU A 116 5.30 -5.72 -29.60
C GLU A 116 4.27 -6.57 -30.37
N ASP A 117 4.49 -7.87 -30.44
CA ASP A 117 3.63 -8.86 -31.12
C ASP A 117 2.71 -9.62 -30.16
N ALA A 118 2.63 -9.21 -28.90
CA ALA A 118 1.85 -9.88 -27.89
C ALA A 118 0.35 -9.88 -28.25
N ARG A 119 -0.24 -11.07 -28.24
CA ARG A 119 -1.69 -11.23 -28.43
C ARG A 119 -2.37 -11.22 -27.07
N LEU A 120 -3.31 -10.31 -26.91
CA LEU A 120 -4.09 -10.18 -25.69
C LEU A 120 -5.42 -10.91 -25.79
N TRP A 121 -5.81 -11.54 -24.68
CA TRP A 121 -7.10 -12.20 -24.53
C TRP A 121 -7.77 -11.72 -23.25
N SER A 122 -9.07 -11.47 -23.34
CA SER A 122 -9.87 -11.32 -22.13
C SER A 122 -10.13 -12.70 -21.53
N PHE A 123 -10.12 -12.77 -20.19
CA PHE A 123 -10.42 -14.00 -19.48
C PHE A 123 -11.44 -13.78 -18.36
N LYS A 124 -12.13 -14.86 -18.02
CA LYS A 124 -13.01 -14.94 -16.88
C LYS A 124 -12.83 -16.28 -16.19
N ALA A 125 -12.54 -16.26 -14.91
CA ALA A 125 -12.29 -17.46 -14.15
C ALA A 125 -13.00 -17.39 -12.79
N GLN A 126 -13.49 -18.54 -12.33
CA GLN A 126 -13.86 -18.71 -10.93
C GLN A 126 -12.61 -19.12 -10.16
N TRP A 127 -12.32 -18.43 -9.07
CA TRP A 127 -11.21 -18.72 -8.21
C TRP A 127 -11.63 -18.65 -6.75
N GLY A 128 -11.19 -19.64 -5.99
CA GLY A 128 -11.45 -19.71 -4.57
C GLY A 128 -11.02 -21.09 -4.07
N THR A 129 -10.55 -21.15 -2.85
CA THR A 129 -10.10 -22.39 -2.20
C THR A 129 -11.18 -23.04 -1.36
N THR A 130 -12.19 -22.26 -0.97
CA THR A 130 -13.33 -22.74 -0.19
C THR A 130 -14.64 -22.23 -0.79
N GLU A 131 -15.75 -22.89 -0.47
CA GLU A 131 -17.10 -22.46 -0.89
C GLU A 131 -17.43 -21.02 -0.49
N TRP A 132 -16.86 -20.54 0.61
CA TRP A 132 -17.10 -19.20 1.17
C TRP A 132 -16.21 -18.11 0.56
N ASN A 133 -15.16 -18.50 -0.16
CA ASN A 133 -14.20 -17.56 -0.72
C ASN A 133 -14.11 -17.66 -2.25
N GLN A 134 -15.24 -17.93 -2.89
CA GLN A 134 -15.29 -17.94 -4.34
C GLN A 134 -15.42 -16.55 -4.89
N ALA A 135 -14.62 -16.24 -5.89
CA ALA A 135 -14.67 -14.98 -6.61
C ALA A 135 -14.59 -15.24 -8.12
N VAL A 136 -15.30 -14.42 -8.87
CA VAL A 136 -15.13 -14.33 -10.32
C VAL A 136 -14.07 -13.28 -10.59
N LEU A 137 -13.01 -13.71 -11.26
CA LEU A 137 -11.91 -12.86 -11.72
C LEU A 137 -12.07 -12.61 -13.20
N GLU A 138 -12.01 -11.35 -13.59
CA GLU A 138 -12.05 -10.93 -14.99
C GLU A 138 -10.79 -10.06 -15.25
N GLY A 139 -10.16 -10.23 -16.41
CA GLY A 139 -8.95 -9.50 -16.74
C GLY A 139 -8.42 -9.83 -18.14
N TYR A 140 -7.15 -9.51 -18.32
CA TYR A 140 -6.47 -9.71 -19.59
C TYR A 140 -5.20 -10.53 -19.40
N VAL A 141 -4.86 -11.30 -20.41
CA VAL A 141 -3.71 -12.20 -20.40
C VAL A 141 -3.06 -12.22 -21.77
N VAL A 142 -1.75 -12.35 -21.80
CA VAL A 142 -1.01 -12.63 -23.02
C VAL A 142 -1.17 -14.10 -23.35
N SER A 143 -1.65 -14.43 -24.55
CA SER A 143 -1.77 -15.83 -24.97
C SER A 143 -1.81 -15.94 -26.50
N ASP A 144 -1.22 -16.99 -27.01
CA ASP A 144 -1.35 -17.44 -28.39
C ASP A 144 -2.51 -18.44 -28.59
N GLY A 145 -3.31 -18.65 -27.54
CA GLY A 145 -4.40 -19.63 -27.48
C GLY A 145 -3.98 -20.99 -26.91
N LYS A 146 -2.69 -21.27 -26.78
CA LYS A 146 -2.14 -22.51 -26.21
C LYS A 146 -1.29 -22.25 -24.97
N THR A 147 -0.40 -21.28 -25.08
CA THR A 147 0.47 -20.85 -23.95
C THR A 147 -0.16 -19.66 -23.25
N ILE A 148 -0.02 -19.63 -21.95
CA ILE A 148 -0.49 -18.54 -21.08
C ILE A 148 0.72 -17.80 -20.55
N GLY A 149 0.79 -16.51 -20.85
CA GLY A 149 1.81 -15.59 -20.39
C GLY A 149 1.38 -14.78 -19.16
N PRO A 150 1.97 -13.61 -18.96
CA PRO A 150 1.60 -12.69 -17.88
C PRO A 150 0.14 -12.26 -18.01
N HIS A 151 -0.49 -12.01 -16.86
CA HIS A 151 -1.90 -11.61 -16.82
C HIS A 151 -2.11 -10.49 -15.81
N VAL A 152 -3.18 -9.71 -16.03
CA VAL A 152 -3.65 -8.69 -15.10
C VAL A 152 -5.12 -8.91 -14.78
N VAL A 153 -5.46 -8.88 -13.49
CA VAL A 153 -6.84 -8.96 -13.02
C VAL A 153 -7.37 -7.53 -12.83
N VAL A 154 -8.42 -7.20 -13.55
CA VAL A 154 -9.01 -5.84 -13.50
C VAL A 154 -10.33 -5.81 -12.73
N LYS A 155 -10.94 -6.97 -12.50
CA LYS A 155 -12.20 -7.04 -11.78
C LYS A 155 -12.28 -8.30 -10.94
N ARG A 156 -12.74 -8.12 -9.71
CA ARG A 156 -13.02 -9.22 -8.80
C ARG A 156 -14.42 -9.06 -8.24
N ARG A 157 -15.24 -10.08 -8.36
CA ARG A 157 -16.58 -10.13 -7.78
C ARG A 157 -16.69 -11.35 -6.87
N ALA A 158 -17.09 -11.15 -5.63
CA ALA A 158 -17.42 -12.25 -4.74
C ALA A 158 -18.68 -12.96 -5.27
N VAL A 159 -18.66 -14.28 -5.23
CA VAL A 159 -19.87 -15.08 -5.53
C VAL A 159 -20.65 -15.17 -4.22
N SER A 160 -21.81 -14.48 -4.15
CA SER A 160 -22.75 -14.68 -3.05
C SER A 160 -23.50 -15.99 -3.28
N THR A 161 -23.25 -17.00 -2.49
CA THR A 161 -24.14 -18.16 -2.35
C THR A 161 -25.42 -17.69 -1.66
N SER A 162 -26.51 -17.62 -2.42
CA SER A 162 -27.87 -17.46 -1.87
C SER A 162 -28.38 -18.79 -1.38
#